data_800cf99bea2f6d2df340689b1d7b8c4b
#
_entry.id   800cf99bea2f6d2df340689b1d7b8c4b
#
_cell.length_a   1.000
_cell.length_b   1.000
_cell.length_c   1.000
_cell.angle_alpha   90.00
_cell.angle_beta   90.00
_cell.angle_gamma   90.00
#
_symmetry.space_group_name_H-M   'P 1'
#
loop_
_entity.id
_entity.type
_entity.pdbx_description
1 polymer ?
#
loop_
_entity_poly.entity_id
_entity_poly.type
_entity_poly.pdbx_seq_one_letter_code
_entity_poly.pdbx_strand_id
1 'polypeptide(L)'
;MTMKWNSRPGRRATGTPGTDKAVRHTKWMIAGGIAVVVSITAVFTLWWYGAFLPRWISWEEKEFFYEGGEVILKNRTLRVVKTDMGEAGDRHRFMKRDQSEHIWKTPADWQVQDVLVMDIDRDQQEELVLLVWKHGSYGRHLPIWEKKNDIRLEQHIFIYRLQERNISTDVMRPVWMSSSLGKEIGSIARGRKNSLILTRYRLKDPKNGRDLQNNGAGAGPEPDIYTGKDRIAEDRTSTCWIWKDFGLKYAGESKEQQAQVVCAGDNLIHLSLLAAEQKKQRAGEVTVENLYDSFYDSVRDKLQNADLAAVNQETIFVTDPKRVSGYPRFGTPTEVGDAMERAGFNLITLANNHALDQGIYGINTTTAFWDEKGISYVGAQLVESYSEAPEAAVKFMEINGIRFAFVGYTYGTNGMPEPEGYPHLVEKLGDEERMHRQLSYAKNRADVVMVFVHWGTEYETEIDEQQEYYRDFFYREGVDAVIGTHPHVVQKWEIVEKNGTAYEADSVGWKKDLPQHKMLIYYSLGNLISAQTKEECQTGGLAEFTVVKQADGEICLGKCYLETIS
;
A
#
# COMPACT_ATOMS: atom_id res chain seq x y z
N MET A 1 36.37 -30.62 -93.79
CA MET A 1 35.18 -31.08 -94.57
C MET A 1 33.96 -30.46 -93.92
N THR A 2 33.36 -29.57 -94.64
CA THR A 2 32.26 -28.67 -94.34
C THR A 2 30.92 -29.38 -94.35
N MET A 3 30.06 -29.03 -93.43
CA MET A 3 28.61 -28.98 -93.74
C MET A 3 27.90 -27.92 -92.88
N LYS A 4 27.37 -26.96 -93.59
CA LYS A 4 26.41 -25.92 -93.14
C LYS A 4 25.06 -26.54 -92.97
N TRP A 5 24.35 -26.19 -91.82
CA TRP A 5 22.89 -26.37 -91.75
C TRP A 5 22.25 -24.99 -91.52
N ASN A 6 21.32 -24.66 -92.40
CA ASN A 6 20.50 -23.48 -92.39
C ASN A 6 19.36 -23.64 -91.33
N SER A 7 19.24 -22.70 -90.45
CA SER A 7 18.07 -22.54 -89.61
C SER A 7 17.05 -21.52 -90.15
N ARG A 8 15.86 -21.95 -90.41
CA ARG A 8 14.72 -21.09 -90.75
C ARG A 8 14.26 -20.24 -89.61
N PRO A 9 13.73 -18.99 -89.76
CA PRO A 9 13.28 -18.12 -88.69
C PRO A 9 11.93 -18.57 -88.14
N GLY A 10 11.82 -18.72 -86.80
CA GLY A 10 10.62 -19.03 -86.09
C GLY A 10 9.63 -17.87 -86.14
N ARG A 11 8.38 -18.17 -86.34
CA ARG A 11 7.24 -17.22 -86.33
C ARG A 11 7.14 -16.52 -84.97
N ARG A 12 7.14 -15.21 -84.95
CA ARG A 12 6.72 -14.37 -83.81
C ARG A 12 5.24 -14.61 -83.59
N ALA A 13 4.88 -15.12 -82.39
CA ALA A 13 3.51 -15.06 -81.93
C ALA A 13 3.17 -13.61 -81.58
N THR A 14 2.23 -13.03 -82.33
CA THR A 14 1.65 -11.72 -82.03
C THR A 14 0.65 -11.92 -80.89
N GLY A 15 1.10 -11.74 -79.64
CA GLY A 15 0.24 -11.63 -78.48
C GLY A 15 -0.59 -10.34 -78.63
N THR A 16 -1.90 -10.47 -78.57
CA THR A 16 -2.86 -9.37 -78.62
C THR A 16 -2.67 -8.44 -77.42
N PRO A 17 -2.53 -7.10 -77.61
CA PRO A 17 -2.24 -6.15 -76.52
C PRO A 17 -3.36 -5.99 -75.45
N GLY A 18 -4.48 -6.66 -75.61
CA GLY A 18 -5.63 -6.56 -74.70
C GLY A 18 -5.60 -7.47 -73.44
N THR A 19 -4.93 -8.63 -73.56
CA THR A 19 -4.95 -9.64 -72.46
C THR A 19 -4.03 -9.28 -71.30
N ASP A 20 -2.91 -8.61 -71.58
CA ASP A 20 -1.94 -8.23 -70.55
C ASP A 20 -2.43 -7.08 -69.64
N LYS A 21 -3.24 -6.16 -70.20
CA LYS A 21 -3.87 -5.10 -69.38
C LYS A 21 -4.99 -5.66 -68.46
N ALA A 22 -5.80 -6.58 -68.94
CA ALA A 22 -6.85 -7.22 -68.16
C ALA A 22 -6.29 -8.04 -66.99
N VAL A 23 -5.25 -8.83 -67.24
CA VAL A 23 -4.54 -9.63 -66.20
C VAL A 23 -3.88 -8.72 -65.16
N ARG A 24 -3.28 -7.60 -65.58
CA ARG A 24 -2.74 -6.61 -64.64
C ARG A 24 -3.81 -5.95 -63.81
N HIS A 25 -4.92 -5.52 -64.40
CA HIS A 25 -6.07 -4.94 -63.66
C HIS A 25 -6.68 -5.91 -62.66
N THR A 26 -6.84 -7.18 -63.00
CA THR A 26 -7.34 -8.20 -62.09
C THR A 26 -6.37 -8.46 -60.94
N LYS A 27 -5.03 -8.50 -61.18
CA LYS A 27 -4.01 -8.62 -60.12
C LYS A 27 -4.04 -7.41 -59.19
N TRP A 28 -4.20 -6.20 -59.68
CA TRP A 28 -4.32 -4.97 -58.88
C TRP A 28 -5.61 -4.94 -58.08
N MET A 29 -6.72 -5.39 -58.62
CA MET A 29 -7.99 -5.51 -57.87
C MET A 29 -7.91 -6.56 -56.77
N ILE A 30 -7.29 -7.71 -57.01
CA ILE A 30 -7.08 -8.75 -56.00
C ILE A 30 -6.12 -8.25 -54.92
N ALA A 31 -4.98 -7.61 -55.27
CA ALA A 31 -4.07 -7.03 -54.34
C ALA A 31 -4.71 -5.91 -53.49
N GLY A 32 -5.54 -5.05 -54.11
CA GLY A 32 -6.33 -4.04 -53.41
C GLY A 32 -7.33 -4.65 -52.44
N GLY A 33 -8.04 -5.69 -52.86
CA GLY A 33 -8.97 -6.44 -52.00
C GLY A 33 -8.28 -7.08 -50.80
N ILE A 34 -7.15 -7.70 -51.02
CA ILE A 34 -6.34 -8.30 -49.92
C ILE A 34 -5.87 -7.18 -48.96
N ALA A 35 -5.37 -6.07 -49.46
CA ALA A 35 -4.92 -4.94 -48.63
C ALA A 35 -6.05 -4.38 -47.76
N VAL A 36 -7.26 -4.24 -48.31
CA VAL A 36 -8.47 -3.80 -47.58
C VAL A 36 -8.83 -4.80 -46.49
N VAL A 37 -8.84 -6.10 -46.78
CA VAL A 37 -9.14 -7.16 -45.80
C VAL A 37 -8.10 -7.15 -44.67
N VAL A 38 -6.81 -7.07 -45.02
CA VAL A 38 -5.72 -6.98 -44.03
C VAL A 38 -5.87 -5.75 -43.14
N SER A 39 -6.21 -4.59 -43.73
CA SER A 39 -6.42 -3.36 -42.97
C SER A 39 -7.62 -3.44 -42.03
N ILE A 40 -8.76 -4.00 -42.50
CA ILE A 40 -9.95 -4.21 -41.67
C ILE A 40 -9.62 -5.17 -40.53
N THR A 41 -8.94 -6.27 -40.83
CA THR A 41 -8.54 -7.25 -39.79
C THR A 41 -7.60 -6.62 -38.78
N ALA A 42 -6.63 -5.81 -39.21
CA ALA A 42 -5.72 -5.12 -38.32
C ALA A 42 -6.45 -4.11 -37.43
N VAL A 43 -7.36 -3.29 -37.98
CA VAL A 43 -8.17 -2.34 -37.21
C VAL A 43 -9.08 -3.06 -36.23
N PHE A 44 -9.74 -4.15 -36.65
CA PHE A 44 -10.56 -4.97 -35.77
C PHE A 44 -9.75 -5.60 -34.63
N THR A 45 -8.54 -6.11 -34.94
CA THR A 45 -7.64 -6.66 -33.94
C THR A 45 -7.21 -5.59 -32.94
N LEU A 46 -6.81 -4.40 -33.42
CA LEU A 46 -6.47 -3.27 -32.55
C LEU A 46 -7.65 -2.86 -31.65
N TRP A 47 -8.86 -2.80 -32.23
CA TRP A 47 -10.07 -2.52 -31.46
C TRP A 47 -10.36 -3.59 -30.41
N TRP A 48 -10.24 -4.86 -30.78
CA TRP A 48 -10.47 -6.00 -29.88
C TRP A 48 -9.53 -6.00 -28.66
N TYR A 49 -8.28 -5.58 -28.85
CA TYR A 49 -7.30 -5.48 -27.77
C TYR A 49 -7.25 -4.08 -27.11
N GLY A 50 -8.27 -3.28 -27.27
CA GLY A 50 -8.42 -2.01 -26.54
C GLY A 50 -7.48 -0.88 -26.96
N ALA A 51 -6.99 -0.89 -28.21
CA ALA A 51 -6.12 0.19 -28.73
C ALA A 51 -6.84 1.55 -28.79
N PHE A 52 -8.18 1.55 -28.87
CA PHE A 52 -9.01 2.76 -28.93
C PHE A 52 -9.69 3.13 -27.60
N LEU A 53 -9.24 2.55 -26.50
CA LEU A 53 -9.73 2.96 -25.18
C LEU A 53 -9.41 4.43 -24.90
N PRO A 54 -10.26 5.13 -24.14
CA PRO A 54 -10.09 6.55 -23.82
C PRO A 54 -8.72 6.86 -23.20
N ARG A 55 -8.11 7.96 -23.63
CA ARG A 55 -6.76 8.38 -23.14
C ARG A 55 -6.75 8.89 -21.69
N TRP A 56 -7.92 9.20 -21.13
CA TRP A 56 -8.04 9.66 -19.75
C TRP A 56 -7.91 8.52 -18.72
N ILE A 57 -7.93 7.26 -19.16
CA ILE A 57 -7.78 6.10 -18.27
C ILE A 57 -6.37 6.10 -17.69
N SER A 58 -6.27 6.12 -16.37
CA SER A 58 -5.05 5.77 -15.65
C SER A 58 -4.91 4.26 -15.60
N TRP A 59 -3.78 3.77 -16.07
CA TRP A 59 -3.44 2.35 -16.07
C TRP A 59 -2.44 2.10 -14.97
N GLU A 60 -2.85 1.36 -13.94
CA GLU A 60 -2.00 1.05 -12.81
C GLU A 60 -1.00 -0.08 -13.16
N GLU A 61 0.20 0.01 -12.60
CA GLU A 61 1.16 -1.09 -12.53
C GLU A 61 1.43 -1.38 -11.06
N LYS A 62 1.21 -2.64 -10.64
CA LYS A 62 1.30 -3.07 -9.23
C LYS A 62 1.95 -4.43 -9.16
N GLU A 63 2.78 -4.62 -8.14
CA GLU A 63 3.43 -5.89 -7.81
C GLU A 63 3.35 -6.06 -6.29
N PHE A 64 2.77 -7.17 -5.81
CA PHE A 64 2.57 -7.37 -4.37
C PHE A 64 2.32 -8.84 -4.03
N PHE A 65 2.54 -9.22 -2.76
CA PHE A 65 2.29 -10.56 -2.26
C PHE A 65 0.82 -10.77 -1.88
N TYR A 66 0.30 -11.96 -2.23
CA TYR A 66 -1.07 -12.37 -1.98
C TYR A 66 -1.14 -13.88 -1.74
N GLU A 67 -1.50 -14.30 -0.53
CA GLU A 67 -1.75 -15.71 -0.15
C GLU A 67 -0.75 -16.72 -0.73
N GLY A 68 0.55 -16.52 -0.49
CA GLY A 68 1.61 -17.43 -0.96
C GLY A 68 1.99 -17.31 -2.44
N GLY A 69 1.42 -16.33 -3.14
CA GLY A 69 1.76 -15.97 -4.51
C GLY A 69 2.13 -14.50 -4.65
N GLU A 70 2.67 -14.15 -5.80
CA GLU A 70 2.94 -12.78 -6.21
C GLU A 70 1.92 -12.36 -7.27
N VAL A 71 1.27 -11.22 -7.06
CA VAL A 71 0.35 -10.59 -8.01
C VAL A 71 1.10 -9.52 -8.78
N ILE A 72 1.11 -9.62 -10.09
CA ILE A 72 1.79 -8.70 -11.00
C ILE A 72 0.77 -8.14 -11.98
N LEU A 73 0.43 -6.85 -11.83
CA LEU A 73 -0.32 -6.08 -12.83
C LEU A 73 0.65 -5.26 -13.65
N LYS A 74 0.87 -5.66 -14.89
CA LYS A 74 1.76 -4.96 -15.83
C LYS A 74 1.23 -5.04 -17.26
N ASN A 75 1.37 -3.94 -18.02
CA ASN A 75 0.88 -3.87 -19.40
C ASN A 75 -0.60 -4.30 -19.50
N ARG A 76 -1.46 -3.85 -18.57
CA ARG A 76 -2.91 -4.14 -18.53
C ARG A 76 -3.25 -5.63 -18.34
N THR A 77 -2.30 -6.43 -17.92
CA THR A 77 -2.46 -7.88 -17.69
C THR A 77 -2.12 -8.19 -16.25
N LEU A 78 -3.03 -8.90 -15.56
CA LEU A 78 -2.78 -9.43 -14.23
C LEU A 78 -2.28 -10.86 -14.31
N ARG A 79 -1.25 -11.17 -13.52
CA ARG A 79 -0.70 -12.52 -13.32
C ARG A 79 -0.63 -12.80 -11.83
N VAL A 80 -0.91 -14.05 -11.46
CA VAL A 80 -0.61 -14.57 -10.12
C VAL A 80 0.39 -15.70 -10.32
N VAL A 81 1.55 -15.60 -9.68
CA VAL A 81 2.63 -16.56 -9.79
C VAL A 81 2.95 -17.14 -8.41
N LYS A 82 3.29 -18.42 -8.35
CA LYS A 82 3.69 -19.05 -7.08
C LYS A 82 5.11 -18.60 -6.74
N THR A 83 5.30 -18.12 -5.54
CA THR A 83 6.63 -17.82 -5.02
C THR A 83 7.12 -19.07 -4.30
N ASP A 84 8.14 -19.74 -4.83
CA ASP A 84 8.84 -20.79 -4.07
C ASP A 84 9.51 -20.11 -2.86
N MET A 85 8.96 -20.37 -1.70
CA MET A 85 9.59 -20.03 -0.41
C MET A 85 10.80 -20.95 -0.25
N GLY A 86 11.92 -20.64 -0.93
CA GLY A 86 13.18 -21.34 -0.72
C GLY A 86 13.67 -21.07 0.70
N GLU A 87 14.21 -22.14 1.32
CA GLU A 87 14.88 -22.05 2.62
C GLU A 87 15.79 -20.83 2.69
N ALA A 88 15.67 -20.07 3.78
CA ALA A 88 16.45 -18.85 4.04
C ALA A 88 17.96 -19.14 3.84
N GLY A 89 18.56 -18.57 2.79
CA GLY A 89 20.00 -18.70 2.56
C GLY A 89 20.53 -18.54 1.15
N ASP A 90 19.70 -18.55 0.13
CA ASP A 90 20.18 -18.51 -1.26
C ASP A 90 20.10 -17.11 -1.89
N ARG A 91 21.18 -16.33 -1.71
CA ARG A 91 21.33 -14.94 -2.22
C ARG A 91 21.38 -14.82 -3.76
N HIS A 92 21.27 -15.92 -4.50
CA HIS A 92 21.41 -15.93 -5.97
C HIS A 92 20.10 -16.10 -6.75
N ARG A 93 18.93 -16.13 -6.11
CA ARG A 93 17.64 -16.42 -6.77
C ARG A 93 16.94 -15.27 -7.48
N PHE A 94 17.36 -14.02 -7.27
CA PHE A 94 16.81 -12.87 -8.00
C PHE A 94 16.99 -12.93 -9.53
N MET A 95 17.81 -13.84 -10.05
CA MET A 95 18.07 -13.97 -11.49
C MET A 95 17.31 -15.09 -12.21
N LYS A 96 16.48 -15.87 -11.54
CA LYS A 96 15.70 -16.94 -12.19
C LYS A 96 14.18 -16.68 -12.19
N ARG A 97 13.79 -15.50 -12.64
CA ARG A 97 12.38 -15.10 -12.89
C ARG A 97 11.65 -15.97 -13.93
N ASP A 98 12.35 -16.90 -14.59
CA ASP A 98 11.85 -17.65 -15.75
C ASP A 98 11.30 -19.06 -15.41
N GLN A 99 11.27 -19.46 -14.13
CA GLN A 99 10.76 -20.75 -13.66
C GLN A 99 9.64 -20.67 -12.61
N SER A 100 9.05 -19.49 -12.38
CA SER A 100 7.88 -19.37 -11.48
C SER A 100 6.68 -20.08 -12.10
N GLU A 101 6.09 -21.01 -11.36
CA GLU A 101 4.88 -21.72 -11.77
C GLU A 101 3.71 -20.73 -11.82
N HIS A 102 3.12 -20.54 -13.00
CA HIS A 102 2.00 -19.62 -13.16
C HIS A 102 0.73 -20.23 -12.56
N ILE A 103 0.19 -19.64 -11.49
CA ILE A 103 -1.10 -20.02 -10.92
C ILE A 103 -2.23 -19.58 -11.85
N TRP A 104 -2.19 -18.31 -12.30
CA TRP A 104 -3.26 -17.74 -13.10
C TRP A 104 -2.82 -16.48 -13.87
N LYS A 105 -3.51 -16.25 -14.98
CA LYS A 105 -3.37 -15.03 -15.80
C LYS A 105 -4.72 -14.61 -16.34
N THR A 106 -4.98 -13.31 -16.39
CA THR A 106 -6.19 -12.79 -17.03
C THR A 106 -6.25 -13.13 -18.52
N PRO A 107 -7.45 -13.41 -19.09
CA PRO A 107 -7.64 -13.60 -20.52
C PRO A 107 -7.00 -12.48 -21.35
N ALA A 108 -6.47 -12.81 -22.53
CA ALA A 108 -5.73 -11.86 -23.36
C ALA A 108 -6.60 -10.72 -23.92
N ASP A 109 -7.92 -10.89 -23.98
CA ASP A 109 -8.91 -9.89 -24.39
C ASP A 109 -9.38 -8.99 -23.25
N TRP A 110 -8.88 -9.20 -22.02
CA TRP A 110 -9.14 -8.32 -20.88
C TRP A 110 -8.06 -7.28 -20.75
N GLN A 111 -8.45 -6.05 -20.45
CA GLN A 111 -7.56 -4.97 -20.10
C GLN A 111 -7.81 -4.60 -18.64
N VAL A 112 -6.93 -5.03 -17.73
CA VAL A 112 -7.04 -4.73 -16.30
C VAL A 112 -6.53 -3.31 -16.06
N GLN A 113 -7.43 -2.45 -15.58
CA GLN A 113 -7.12 -1.06 -15.27
C GLN A 113 -6.48 -0.95 -13.89
N ASP A 114 -7.06 -1.63 -12.90
CA ASP A 114 -6.60 -1.59 -11.52
C ASP A 114 -6.95 -2.87 -10.77
N VAL A 115 -6.27 -3.12 -9.65
CA VAL A 115 -6.50 -4.23 -8.72
C VAL A 115 -6.34 -3.77 -7.27
N LEU A 116 -7.27 -4.23 -6.41
CA LEU A 116 -7.19 -4.07 -4.94
C LEU A 116 -7.22 -5.43 -4.28
N VAL A 117 -6.55 -5.54 -3.12
CA VAL A 117 -6.67 -6.67 -2.19
C VAL A 117 -7.54 -6.23 -1.03
N MET A 118 -8.62 -6.94 -0.76
CA MET A 118 -9.49 -6.64 0.38
C MET A 118 -10.43 -7.82 0.69
N ASP A 119 -10.73 -8.02 1.96
CA ASP A 119 -11.79 -8.92 2.42
C ASP A 119 -13.15 -8.22 2.20
N ILE A 120 -13.67 -8.28 0.97
CA ILE A 120 -14.84 -7.50 0.58
C ILE A 120 -16.14 -8.07 1.12
N ASP A 121 -16.21 -9.38 1.33
CA ASP A 121 -17.40 -10.07 1.86
C ASP A 121 -17.34 -10.30 3.40
N ARG A 122 -16.22 -9.93 4.03
CA ARG A 122 -15.98 -9.96 5.49
C ARG A 122 -15.98 -11.36 6.09
N ASP A 123 -15.47 -12.32 5.36
CA ASP A 123 -15.31 -13.71 5.81
C ASP A 123 -13.90 -14.01 6.34
N GLN A 124 -13.04 -12.98 6.47
CA GLN A 124 -11.65 -13.01 6.91
C GLN A 124 -10.68 -13.60 5.87
N GLN A 125 -11.13 -13.83 4.63
CA GLN A 125 -10.26 -14.14 3.51
C GLN A 125 -10.20 -12.94 2.57
N GLU A 126 -9.06 -12.75 1.93
CA GLU A 126 -8.89 -11.61 1.02
C GLU A 126 -9.26 -11.98 -0.42
N GLU A 127 -9.84 -11.03 -1.13
CA GLU A 127 -10.11 -11.12 -2.55
C GLU A 127 -9.29 -10.12 -3.34
N LEU A 128 -9.05 -10.47 -4.61
CA LEU A 128 -8.60 -9.54 -5.64
C LEU A 128 -9.82 -8.90 -6.30
N VAL A 129 -9.99 -7.59 -6.12
CA VAL A 129 -11.03 -6.79 -6.77
C VAL A 129 -10.41 -6.12 -7.99
N LEU A 130 -10.87 -6.49 -9.18
CA LEU A 130 -10.33 -6.05 -10.46
C LEU A 130 -11.26 -5.06 -11.13
N LEU A 131 -10.74 -3.94 -11.62
CA LEU A 131 -11.41 -3.06 -12.57
C LEU A 131 -10.94 -3.43 -13.97
N VAL A 132 -11.83 -3.96 -14.81
CA VAL A 132 -11.49 -4.60 -16.08
C VAL A 132 -12.29 -4.03 -17.24
N TRP A 133 -11.63 -3.77 -18.36
CA TRP A 133 -12.26 -3.54 -19.65
C TRP A 133 -12.28 -4.84 -20.46
N LYS A 134 -13.45 -5.26 -20.90
CA LYS A 134 -13.64 -6.44 -21.75
C LYS A 134 -14.82 -6.28 -22.70
N HIS A 135 -14.84 -7.09 -23.76
CA HIS A 135 -15.97 -7.12 -24.67
C HIS A 135 -17.16 -7.86 -24.06
N GLY A 136 -18.34 -7.29 -24.27
CA GLY A 136 -19.63 -7.83 -23.85
C GLY A 136 -20.03 -7.46 -22.43
N SER A 137 -21.33 -7.33 -22.22
CA SER A 137 -21.93 -6.87 -20.96
C SER A 137 -21.98 -7.95 -19.88
N TYR A 138 -21.75 -9.21 -20.22
CA TYR A 138 -21.85 -10.35 -19.32
C TYR A 138 -20.57 -11.18 -19.28
N GLY A 139 -20.43 -12.03 -18.26
CA GLY A 139 -19.35 -13.00 -18.14
C GLY A 139 -19.40 -14.10 -19.21
N ARG A 140 -18.77 -15.26 -18.94
CA ARG A 140 -18.74 -16.40 -19.87
C ARG A 140 -20.13 -16.99 -20.16
N HIS A 141 -21.06 -16.82 -19.23
CA HIS A 141 -22.42 -17.32 -19.33
C HIS A 141 -23.39 -16.17 -19.50
N LEU A 142 -24.19 -16.21 -20.55
CA LEU A 142 -25.31 -15.31 -20.73
C LEU A 142 -26.43 -15.66 -19.75
N PRO A 143 -27.11 -14.65 -19.15
CA PRO A 143 -28.37 -14.91 -18.45
C PRO A 143 -29.39 -15.59 -19.40
N ILE A 144 -30.26 -16.45 -18.85
CA ILE A 144 -31.25 -17.20 -19.64
C ILE A 144 -32.22 -16.31 -20.45
N TRP A 145 -32.35 -15.05 -20.05
CA TRP A 145 -33.19 -14.06 -20.71
C TRP A 145 -32.47 -13.29 -21.85
N GLU A 146 -31.14 -13.47 -21.98
CA GLU A 146 -30.34 -12.81 -23.00
C GLU A 146 -29.94 -13.78 -24.11
N LYS A 147 -30.20 -13.37 -25.38
CA LYS A 147 -29.89 -14.20 -26.54
C LYS A 147 -28.49 -13.98 -27.10
N LYS A 148 -27.93 -12.80 -26.90
CA LYS A 148 -26.60 -12.40 -27.43
C LYS A 148 -25.87 -11.54 -26.44
N ASN A 149 -24.55 -11.74 -26.32
CA ASN A 149 -23.67 -10.80 -25.61
C ASN A 149 -23.35 -9.60 -26.52
N ASP A 150 -23.25 -8.43 -25.95
CA ASP A 150 -22.81 -7.23 -26.65
C ASP A 150 -21.32 -7.38 -27.02
N ILE A 151 -20.91 -6.77 -28.11
CA ILE A 151 -19.50 -6.73 -28.55
C ILE A 151 -18.80 -5.43 -28.12
N ARG A 152 -19.50 -4.49 -27.49
CA ARG A 152 -18.92 -3.25 -27.01
C ARG A 152 -17.86 -3.55 -25.92
N LEU A 153 -16.80 -2.75 -25.93
CA LEU A 153 -15.78 -2.79 -24.90
C LEU A 153 -16.28 -1.97 -23.69
N GLU A 154 -16.56 -2.64 -22.60
CA GLU A 154 -17.18 -2.05 -21.40
C GLU A 154 -16.40 -2.40 -20.13
N GLN A 155 -16.63 -1.61 -19.10
CA GLN A 155 -15.96 -1.73 -17.81
C GLN A 155 -16.74 -2.63 -16.85
N HIS A 156 -16.00 -3.42 -16.07
CA HIS A 156 -16.53 -4.39 -15.12
C HIS A 156 -15.74 -4.38 -13.82
N ILE A 157 -16.39 -4.75 -12.72
CA ILE A 157 -15.74 -5.15 -11.47
C ILE A 157 -15.81 -6.67 -11.37
N PHE A 158 -14.65 -7.31 -11.24
CA PHE A 158 -14.54 -8.75 -11.01
C PHE A 158 -13.84 -9.01 -9.70
N ILE A 159 -14.35 -9.97 -8.94
CA ILE A 159 -13.84 -10.36 -7.63
C ILE A 159 -13.39 -11.81 -7.73
N TYR A 160 -12.11 -12.06 -7.39
CA TYR A 160 -11.49 -13.36 -7.43
C TYR A 160 -10.86 -13.70 -6.09
N ARG A 161 -10.82 -14.99 -5.76
CA ARG A 161 -10.15 -15.54 -4.59
C ARG A 161 -9.21 -16.66 -5.01
N LEU A 162 -8.04 -16.73 -4.38
CA LEU A 162 -7.15 -17.87 -4.47
C LEU A 162 -7.77 -19.02 -3.64
N GLN A 163 -7.88 -20.18 -4.22
CA GLN A 163 -8.37 -21.36 -3.52
C GLN A 163 -7.35 -22.49 -3.64
N GLU A 164 -6.82 -22.93 -2.50
CA GLU A 164 -6.02 -24.15 -2.43
C GLU A 164 -6.90 -25.37 -2.76
N ARG A 165 -6.46 -26.19 -3.69
CA ARG A 165 -7.03 -27.50 -3.90
C ARG A 165 -6.17 -28.53 -3.17
N ASN A 166 -6.80 -29.50 -2.50
CA ASN A 166 -6.18 -30.59 -1.75
C ASN A 166 -5.21 -31.50 -2.55
N ILE A 167 -4.94 -31.20 -3.80
CA ILE A 167 -4.00 -31.91 -4.66
C ILE A 167 -3.29 -30.89 -5.57
N SER A 168 -2.19 -30.33 -5.10
CA SER A 168 -1.09 -29.69 -5.84
C SER A 168 -1.35 -28.52 -6.80
N THR A 169 -2.52 -27.92 -6.90
CA THR A 169 -2.73 -26.75 -7.78
C THR A 169 -3.65 -25.71 -7.15
N ASP A 170 -3.07 -24.56 -6.86
CA ASP A 170 -3.82 -23.35 -6.49
C ASP A 170 -4.59 -22.81 -7.70
N VAL A 171 -5.82 -22.35 -7.51
CA VAL A 171 -6.67 -21.86 -8.58
C VAL A 171 -7.36 -20.56 -8.19
N MET A 172 -7.24 -19.54 -9.04
CA MET A 172 -8.04 -18.34 -8.92
C MET A 172 -9.49 -18.61 -9.32
N ARG A 173 -10.42 -18.41 -8.39
CA ARG A 173 -11.85 -18.58 -8.62
C ARG A 173 -12.60 -17.27 -8.60
N PRO A 174 -13.53 -17.05 -9.53
CA PRO A 174 -14.42 -15.91 -9.45
C PRO A 174 -15.37 -16.08 -8.26
N VAL A 175 -15.39 -15.08 -7.37
CA VAL A 175 -16.37 -14.93 -6.29
C VAL A 175 -17.59 -14.22 -6.85
N TRP A 176 -17.36 -13.15 -7.64
CA TRP A 176 -18.41 -12.36 -8.24
C TRP A 176 -17.91 -11.62 -9.48
N MET A 177 -18.80 -11.40 -10.42
CA MET A 177 -18.54 -10.69 -11.67
C MET A 177 -19.72 -9.78 -12.00
N SER A 178 -19.47 -8.47 -12.11
CA SER A 178 -20.52 -7.53 -12.53
C SER A 178 -20.91 -7.75 -13.99
N SER A 179 -22.14 -7.35 -14.33
CA SER A 179 -22.44 -6.90 -15.69
C SER A 179 -21.68 -5.59 -15.99
N SER A 180 -21.87 -5.02 -17.19
CA SER A 180 -21.36 -3.69 -17.51
C SER A 180 -21.74 -2.67 -16.43
N LEU A 181 -20.80 -1.80 -16.05
CA LEU A 181 -21.03 -0.76 -15.04
C LEU A 181 -21.91 0.39 -15.57
N GLY A 182 -22.17 0.42 -16.86
CA GLY A 182 -23.04 1.39 -17.53
C GLY A 182 -22.54 2.85 -17.53
N LYS A 183 -21.56 3.16 -16.67
CA LYS A 183 -20.83 4.43 -16.61
C LYS A 183 -19.38 4.15 -16.29
N GLU A 184 -18.49 4.90 -16.91
CA GLU A 184 -17.06 4.70 -16.80
C GLU A 184 -16.54 5.10 -15.42
N ILE A 185 -15.70 4.24 -14.84
CA ILE A 185 -15.04 4.41 -13.54
C ILE A 185 -13.59 4.83 -13.79
N GLY A 186 -13.17 5.92 -13.17
CA GLY A 186 -11.79 6.41 -13.24
C GLY A 186 -10.85 5.67 -12.29
N SER A 187 -11.30 5.40 -11.07
CA SER A 187 -10.50 4.70 -10.05
C SER A 187 -11.37 3.87 -9.12
N ILE A 188 -10.74 2.89 -8.48
CA ILE A 188 -11.30 2.11 -7.38
C ILE A 188 -10.45 2.30 -6.13
N ALA A 189 -11.07 2.33 -4.95
CA ALA A 189 -10.38 2.45 -3.68
C ALA A 189 -11.10 1.66 -2.57
N ARG A 190 -10.38 1.37 -1.49
CA ARG A 190 -10.96 0.77 -0.30
C ARG A 190 -11.73 1.82 0.49
N GLY A 191 -12.93 1.52 0.90
CA GLY A 191 -13.73 2.35 1.78
C GLY A 191 -13.85 1.77 3.19
N ARG A 192 -14.51 2.51 4.05
CA ARG A 192 -14.77 2.14 5.45
C ARG A 192 -15.39 0.74 5.55
N LYS A 193 -14.95 -0.05 6.53
CA LYS A 193 -15.47 -1.41 6.79
C LYS A 193 -15.47 -2.30 5.54
N ASN A 194 -14.35 -2.34 4.82
CA ASN A 194 -14.20 -3.14 3.59
C ASN A 194 -15.29 -2.87 2.53
N SER A 195 -15.76 -1.63 2.41
CA SER A 195 -16.56 -1.21 1.27
C SER A 195 -15.66 -0.85 0.07
N LEU A 196 -16.23 -0.85 -1.13
CA LEU A 196 -15.55 -0.45 -2.36
C LEU A 196 -15.98 0.96 -2.75
N ILE A 197 -15.03 1.85 -2.98
CA ILE A 197 -15.26 3.18 -3.54
C ILE A 197 -15.07 3.11 -5.05
N LEU A 198 -16.06 3.56 -5.80
CA LEU A 198 -15.99 3.74 -7.26
C LEU A 198 -16.08 5.23 -7.57
N THR A 199 -15.01 5.78 -8.13
CA THR A 199 -14.93 7.19 -8.51
C THR A 199 -15.15 7.35 -10.00
N ARG A 200 -16.09 8.19 -10.38
CA ARG A 200 -16.42 8.54 -11.76
C ARG A 200 -15.81 9.90 -12.08
N TYR A 201 -15.28 10.04 -13.29
CA TYR A 201 -14.88 11.33 -13.82
C TYR A 201 -15.95 11.80 -14.82
N ARG A 202 -16.46 13.03 -14.63
CA ARG A 202 -17.24 13.71 -15.63
C ARG A 202 -16.29 14.53 -16.49
N LEU A 203 -16.20 14.18 -17.76
CA LEU A 203 -15.42 14.94 -18.73
C LEU A 203 -16.33 16.02 -19.33
N LYS A 204 -15.98 17.29 -19.13
CA LYS A 204 -16.65 18.40 -19.78
C LYS A 204 -15.85 18.85 -21.00
N ASP A 205 -16.56 19.26 -22.06
CA ASP A 205 -15.97 19.92 -23.21
C ASP A 205 -15.48 21.32 -22.79
N PRO A 206 -14.17 21.63 -22.87
CA PRO A 206 -13.63 22.92 -22.46
C PRO A 206 -14.18 24.09 -23.24
N LYS A 207 -14.79 23.88 -24.42
CA LYS A 207 -15.33 24.95 -25.27
C LYS A 207 -16.75 25.36 -24.93
N ASN A 208 -17.57 24.46 -24.39
CA ASN A 208 -19.00 24.72 -24.19
C ASN A 208 -19.54 24.19 -22.84
N GLY A 209 -18.69 23.60 -21.99
CA GLY A 209 -19.08 23.08 -20.66
C GLY A 209 -20.06 21.89 -20.71
N ARG A 210 -20.28 21.26 -21.87
CA ARG A 210 -21.19 20.13 -22.00
C ARG A 210 -20.54 18.84 -21.50
N ASP A 211 -21.33 18.03 -20.82
CA ASP A 211 -20.93 16.70 -20.37
C ASP A 211 -20.72 15.77 -21.59
N LEU A 212 -19.49 15.35 -21.82
CA LEU A 212 -19.11 14.49 -22.94
C LEU A 212 -19.60 13.04 -22.77
N GLN A 213 -19.99 12.66 -21.55
CA GLN A 213 -20.49 11.31 -21.24
C GLN A 213 -22.01 11.17 -21.43
N ASN A 214 -22.74 12.27 -21.59
CA ASN A 214 -24.23 12.27 -21.64
C ASN A 214 -24.81 12.26 -23.04
N ASN A 215 -24.04 12.10 -24.12
CA ASN A 215 -24.58 11.95 -25.45
C ASN A 215 -25.23 10.56 -25.59
N GLY A 216 -26.53 10.54 -25.35
CA GLY A 216 -27.38 9.36 -25.42
C GLY A 216 -27.25 8.61 -26.73
N ALA A 217 -27.57 7.33 -26.66
CA ALA A 217 -27.67 6.39 -27.78
C ALA A 217 -28.30 7.02 -29.04
N GLY A 218 -27.48 7.29 -30.06
CA GLY A 218 -28.02 7.73 -31.35
C GLY A 218 -27.06 8.33 -32.37
N ALA A 219 -25.83 8.71 -31.99
CA ALA A 219 -24.85 9.16 -32.98
C ALA A 219 -23.66 8.21 -32.97
N GLY A 220 -23.33 7.61 -34.11
CA GLY A 220 -22.12 6.85 -34.31
C GLY A 220 -20.90 7.72 -33.98
N PRO A 221 -19.75 7.12 -33.61
CA PRO A 221 -18.59 7.88 -33.19
C PRO A 221 -18.07 8.68 -34.39
N GLU A 222 -18.25 10.01 -34.35
CA GLU A 222 -17.34 10.86 -35.10
C GLU A 222 -15.92 10.65 -34.57
N PRO A 223 -14.93 10.50 -35.44
CA PRO A 223 -13.55 10.34 -35.01
C PRO A 223 -13.11 11.61 -34.28
N ASP A 224 -12.99 11.51 -32.96
CA ASP A 224 -12.54 12.60 -32.09
C ASP A 224 -11.08 12.95 -32.39
N ILE A 225 -10.89 14.03 -33.16
CA ILE A 225 -9.58 14.63 -33.49
C ILE A 225 -9.04 15.46 -32.31
N TYR A 226 -9.61 15.33 -31.10
CA TYR A 226 -9.16 16.07 -29.93
C TYR A 226 -7.98 15.38 -29.25
N THR A 227 -6.83 16.04 -29.32
CA THR A 227 -5.62 15.67 -28.57
C THR A 227 -5.89 15.81 -27.07
N GLY A 228 -5.58 14.75 -26.28
CA GLY A 228 -5.97 14.59 -24.88
C GLY A 228 -5.41 15.60 -23.83
N LYS A 229 -4.99 16.82 -24.28
CA LYS A 229 -4.57 17.91 -23.39
C LYS A 229 -5.70 18.85 -22.96
N ASP A 230 -6.86 18.78 -23.59
CA ASP A 230 -7.92 19.79 -23.44
C ASP A 230 -9.15 19.30 -22.63
N ARG A 231 -9.08 18.11 -22.02
CA ARG A 231 -10.18 17.57 -21.21
C ARG A 231 -9.90 17.77 -19.73
N ILE A 232 -10.66 18.66 -19.11
CA ILE A 232 -10.60 18.90 -17.66
C ILE A 232 -11.64 18.01 -16.98
N ALA A 233 -11.19 17.15 -16.06
CA ALA A 233 -12.10 16.44 -15.17
C ALA A 233 -12.56 17.42 -14.08
N GLU A 234 -13.73 18.05 -14.26
CA GLU A 234 -14.19 19.09 -13.32
C GLU A 234 -15.07 18.56 -12.18
N ASP A 235 -15.58 17.34 -12.29
CA ASP A 235 -16.52 16.81 -11.29
C ASP A 235 -16.23 15.31 -11.04
N ARG A 236 -15.74 15.01 -9.85
CA ARG A 236 -15.52 13.64 -9.38
C ARG A 236 -16.70 13.24 -8.50
N THR A 237 -17.42 12.21 -8.89
CA THR A 237 -18.47 11.63 -8.04
C THR A 237 -18.02 10.27 -7.54
N SER A 238 -17.85 10.14 -6.24
CA SER A 238 -17.42 8.89 -5.60
C SER A 238 -18.60 8.24 -4.89
N THR A 239 -18.76 6.94 -5.11
CA THR A 239 -19.86 6.13 -4.58
C THR A 239 -19.32 4.97 -3.78
N CYS A 240 -19.97 4.68 -2.65
CA CYS A 240 -19.63 3.58 -1.77
C CYS A 240 -20.51 2.36 -2.09
N TRP A 241 -19.90 1.18 -2.16
CA TRP A 241 -20.54 -0.09 -2.46
C TRP A 241 -20.16 -1.13 -1.40
N ILE A 242 -21.14 -1.81 -0.86
CA ILE A 242 -20.96 -2.84 0.17
C ILE A 242 -21.34 -4.21 -0.37
N TRP A 243 -20.66 -5.25 0.13
CA TRP A 243 -21.05 -6.62 -0.13
C TRP A 243 -22.31 -6.98 0.67
N LYS A 244 -23.33 -7.42 -0.03
CA LYS A 244 -24.58 -7.88 0.58
C LYS A 244 -25.33 -8.80 -0.39
N ASP A 245 -25.92 -9.89 0.13
CA ASP A 245 -26.71 -10.83 -0.66
C ASP A 245 -25.97 -11.33 -1.92
N PHE A 246 -24.71 -11.79 -1.73
CA PHE A 246 -23.82 -12.34 -2.77
C PHE A 246 -23.46 -11.36 -3.90
N GLY A 247 -23.33 -10.07 -3.61
CA GLY A 247 -22.87 -9.09 -4.56
C GLY A 247 -22.74 -7.68 -4.02
N LEU A 248 -22.20 -6.77 -4.85
CA LEU A 248 -22.03 -5.37 -4.49
C LEU A 248 -23.37 -4.61 -4.60
N LYS A 249 -23.70 -3.88 -3.53
CA LYS A 249 -24.87 -3.00 -3.44
C LYS A 249 -24.43 -1.57 -3.18
N TYR A 250 -25.06 -0.65 -3.88
CA TYR A 250 -24.86 0.79 -3.65
C TYR A 250 -25.24 1.16 -2.21
N ALA A 251 -24.34 1.85 -1.51
CA ALA A 251 -24.52 2.26 -0.11
C ALA A 251 -24.57 3.79 0.09
N GLY A 252 -24.42 4.56 -0.97
CA GLY A 252 -24.46 6.02 -0.92
C GLY A 252 -23.24 6.68 -1.57
N GLU A 253 -23.13 8.00 -1.39
CA GLU A 253 -21.94 8.76 -1.77
C GLU A 253 -20.82 8.52 -0.75
N SER A 254 -19.59 8.46 -1.23
CA SER A 254 -18.40 8.45 -0.38
C SER A 254 -18.15 9.85 0.17
N LYS A 255 -17.65 9.93 1.40
CA LYS A 255 -17.35 11.19 2.10
C LYS A 255 -15.90 11.21 2.55
N GLU A 256 -15.37 12.40 2.70
CA GLU A 256 -14.08 12.64 3.33
C GLU A 256 -14.05 12.07 4.75
N GLN A 257 -12.90 11.54 5.13
CA GLN A 257 -12.60 10.95 6.44
C GLN A 257 -11.30 11.56 6.95
N GLN A 258 -11.17 11.69 8.25
CA GLN A 258 -10.03 12.33 8.86
C GLN A 258 -9.61 11.60 10.14
N ALA A 259 -8.30 11.50 10.38
CA ALA A 259 -7.72 10.98 11.61
C ALA A 259 -6.63 11.91 12.11
N GLN A 260 -6.70 12.29 13.38
CA GLN A 260 -5.68 13.06 14.07
C GLN A 260 -4.66 12.11 14.69
N VAL A 261 -3.38 12.28 14.34
CA VAL A 261 -2.26 11.44 14.79
C VAL A 261 -1.35 12.25 15.69
N VAL A 262 -0.99 11.68 16.83
CA VAL A 262 0.01 12.22 17.77
C VAL A 262 1.01 11.11 18.07
N CYS A 263 2.32 11.37 17.86
CA CYS A 263 3.38 10.42 18.19
C CYS A 263 4.37 11.07 19.14
N ALA A 264 4.75 10.34 20.19
CA ALA A 264 5.74 10.75 21.18
C ALA A 264 7.03 9.92 21.06
N GLY A 265 8.12 10.45 21.57
CA GLY A 265 9.43 9.84 21.56
C GLY A 265 9.62 8.73 22.58
N ASP A 266 10.83 8.66 23.16
CA ASP A 266 11.28 7.56 24.01
C ASP A 266 10.65 7.62 25.42
N ASN A 267 9.88 6.60 25.78
CA ASN A 267 9.42 6.37 27.13
C ASN A 267 10.46 5.51 27.89
N LEU A 268 11.50 6.18 28.38
CA LEU A 268 12.71 5.58 28.98
C LEU A 268 12.65 5.68 30.51
N ILE A 269 12.10 4.65 31.15
CA ILE A 269 11.81 4.66 32.59
C ILE A 269 13.03 4.26 33.43
N HIS A 270 13.67 5.25 34.02
CA HIS A 270 14.77 5.06 34.95
C HIS A 270 14.31 4.76 36.40
N LEU A 271 15.12 4.05 37.16
CA LEU A 271 14.83 3.74 38.57
C LEU A 271 14.58 4.98 39.43
N SER A 272 15.25 6.10 39.15
CA SER A 272 15.04 7.35 39.88
C SER A 272 13.63 7.91 39.72
N LEU A 273 13.04 7.76 38.52
CA LEU A 273 11.65 8.18 38.25
C LEU A 273 10.67 7.30 39.03
N LEU A 274 10.85 5.97 38.99
CA LEU A 274 10.04 5.03 39.75
C LEU A 274 10.11 5.32 41.25
N ALA A 275 11.31 5.56 41.77
CA ALA A 275 11.53 5.85 43.19
C ALA A 275 10.88 7.19 43.61
N ALA A 276 10.89 8.19 42.76
CA ALA A 276 10.26 9.48 43.01
C ALA A 276 8.73 9.33 43.18
N GLU A 277 8.06 8.64 42.26
CA GLU A 277 6.62 8.41 42.33
C GLU A 277 6.24 7.50 43.51
N GLN A 278 6.98 6.44 43.77
CA GLN A 278 6.77 5.60 44.94
C GLN A 278 6.96 6.36 46.27
N LYS A 279 7.82 7.39 46.29
CA LYS A 279 7.94 8.28 47.46
C LYS A 279 6.68 9.13 47.62
N LYS A 280 6.13 9.69 46.57
CA LYS A 280 4.85 10.42 46.59
C LYS A 280 3.73 9.51 47.10
N GLN A 281 3.67 8.27 46.64
CA GLN A 281 2.67 7.28 47.07
C GLN A 281 2.76 7.00 48.57
N ARG A 282 3.98 6.80 49.10
CA ARG A 282 4.20 6.61 50.53
C ARG A 282 3.84 7.83 51.37
N ALA A 283 3.94 9.03 50.81
CA ALA A 283 3.52 10.27 51.43
C ALA A 283 1.99 10.49 51.36
N GLY A 284 1.25 9.63 50.62
CA GLY A 284 -0.20 9.75 50.42
C GLY A 284 -0.60 10.83 49.41
N GLU A 285 0.37 11.31 48.60
CA GLU A 285 0.13 12.32 47.56
C GLU A 285 -0.51 11.72 46.30
N VAL A 286 -0.23 10.43 46.01
CA VAL A 286 -0.81 9.67 44.89
C VAL A 286 -1.31 8.31 45.42
N THR A 287 -2.33 7.75 44.78
CA THR A 287 -2.86 6.41 45.10
C THR A 287 -2.15 5.32 44.29
N VAL A 288 -2.46 4.06 44.52
CA VAL A 288 -1.98 2.95 43.68
C VAL A 288 -2.54 3.05 42.26
N GLU A 289 -3.81 3.44 42.16
CA GLU A 289 -4.53 3.51 40.88
C GLU A 289 -3.99 4.59 39.93
N ASN A 290 -3.43 5.69 40.47
CA ASN A 290 -2.88 6.80 39.67
C ASN A 290 -1.35 6.93 39.80
N LEU A 291 -0.69 5.88 40.28
CA LEU A 291 0.76 5.82 40.31
C LEU A 291 1.32 5.94 38.89
N TYR A 292 2.33 6.78 38.72
CA TYR A 292 2.98 7.14 37.44
C TYR A 292 2.16 8.00 36.47
N ASP A 293 0.92 8.38 36.79
CA ASP A 293 0.12 9.24 35.90
C ASP A 293 0.78 10.59 35.62
N SER A 294 1.50 11.13 36.60
CA SER A 294 2.17 12.42 36.50
C SER A 294 3.28 12.45 35.42
N PHE A 295 3.75 11.30 34.95
CA PHE A 295 4.71 11.23 33.84
C PHE A 295 4.12 11.81 32.54
N TYR A 296 2.80 11.74 32.36
CA TYR A 296 2.16 12.09 31.11
C TYR A 296 1.28 13.33 31.19
N ASP A 297 1.27 14.05 32.33
CA ASP A 297 0.37 15.19 32.56
C ASP A 297 0.53 16.30 31.52
N SER A 298 1.76 16.57 31.08
CA SER A 298 2.05 17.62 30.08
C SER A 298 1.49 17.33 28.68
N VAL A 299 1.25 16.06 28.36
CA VAL A 299 0.83 15.61 27.02
C VAL A 299 -0.56 14.98 26.98
N ARG A 300 -1.14 14.69 28.16
CA ARG A 300 -2.41 13.94 28.32
C ARG A 300 -3.54 14.49 27.46
N ASP A 301 -3.77 15.79 27.49
CA ASP A 301 -4.88 16.41 26.77
C ASP A 301 -4.76 16.18 25.24
N LYS A 302 -3.54 16.21 24.71
CA LYS A 302 -3.28 15.95 23.28
C LYS A 302 -3.49 14.50 22.92
N LEU A 303 -2.97 13.59 23.75
CA LEU A 303 -3.11 12.14 23.53
C LEU A 303 -4.58 11.71 23.57
N GLN A 304 -5.36 12.21 24.53
CA GLN A 304 -6.79 11.88 24.66
C GLN A 304 -7.66 12.46 23.54
N ASN A 305 -7.20 13.54 22.89
CA ASN A 305 -7.89 14.13 21.74
C ASN A 305 -7.42 13.56 20.39
N ALA A 306 -6.39 12.73 20.38
CA ALA A 306 -5.90 12.08 19.17
C ALA A 306 -6.73 10.81 18.85
N ASP A 307 -6.95 10.55 17.57
CA ASP A 307 -7.53 9.29 17.10
C ASP A 307 -6.48 8.16 17.12
N LEU A 308 -5.22 8.50 16.88
CA LEU A 308 -4.04 7.65 17.01
C LEU A 308 -3.01 8.35 17.88
N ALA A 309 -2.68 7.75 19.02
CA ALA A 309 -1.63 8.19 19.94
C ALA A 309 -0.56 7.10 20.09
N ALA A 310 0.66 7.35 19.59
CA ALA A 310 1.74 6.37 19.56
C ALA A 310 2.95 6.80 20.42
N VAL A 311 3.67 5.82 20.98
CA VAL A 311 4.89 6.07 21.78
C VAL A 311 5.88 4.92 21.63
N ASN A 312 7.19 5.22 21.65
CA ASN A 312 8.21 4.19 21.81
C ASN A 312 8.34 3.78 23.29
N GLN A 313 7.92 2.57 23.61
CA GLN A 313 8.17 1.99 24.93
C GLN A 313 9.59 1.41 24.95
N GLU A 314 10.56 2.21 25.36
CA GLU A 314 11.97 1.81 25.30
C GLU A 314 12.37 0.87 26.43
N THR A 315 11.63 0.84 27.55
CA THR A 315 11.89 -0.06 28.66
C THR A 315 10.86 -1.17 28.76
N ILE A 316 11.38 -2.41 28.77
CA ILE A 316 10.56 -3.64 28.72
C ILE A 316 9.88 -3.90 30.07
N PHE A 317 8.66 -4.43 30.08
CA PHE A 317 7.92 -4.73 31.31
C PHE A 317 8.35 -6.01 32.01
N VAL A 318 8.21 -5.98 33.34
CA VAL A 318 8.40 -7.11 34.25
C VAL A 318 7.30 -7.14 35.31
N THR A 319 6.83 -8.34 35.68
CA THR A 319 5.89 -8.56 36.77
C THR A 319 6.57 -9.02 38.06
N ASP A 320 7.79 -9.59 37.98
CA ASP A 320 8.57 -9.95 39.17
C ASP A 320 9.28 -8.70 39.70
N PRO A 321 8.97 -8.24 40.95
CA PRO A 321 9.63 -7.08 41.56
C PRO A 321 11.17 -7.19 41.65
N LYS A 322 11.73 -8.42 41.66
CA LYS A 322 13.17 -8.64 41.68
C LYS A 322 13.84 -8.33 40.33
N ARG A 323 13.07 -8.24 39.25
CA ARG A 323 13.53 -7.92 37.91
C ARG A 323 13.41 -6.43 37.58
N VAL A 324 12.78 -5.63 38.46
CA VAL A 324 12.74 -4.17 38.29
C VAL A 324 14.18 -3.64 38.37
N SER A 325 14.65 -3.03 37.29
CA SER A 325 16.02 -2.62 37.08
C SER A 325 16.14 -1.41 36.17
N GLY A 326 17.25 -0.69 36.31
CA GLY A 326 17.58 0.44 35.40
C GLY A 326 18.76 0.07 34.50
N TYR A 327 19.35 1.13 33.91
CA TYR A 327 20.54 0.97 33.06
C TYR A 327 21.60 0.05 33.66
N PRO A 328 22.25 -0.84 32.88
CA PRO A 328 22.15 -0.96 31.42
C PRO A 328 21.08 -1.94 30.92
N ARG A 329 20.37 -2.62 31.80
CA ARG A 329 19.28 -3.57 31.43
C ARG A 329 18.02 -3.23 32.19
N PHE A 330 17.10 -2.63 31.51
CA PHE A 330 15.87 -2.16 32.10
C PHE A 330 14.86 -3.29 32.39
N GLY A 331 14.09 -3.08 33.44
CA GLY A 331 12.89 -3.86 33.76
C GLY A 331 11.91 -2.94 34.47
N THR A 332 10.84 -2.59 33.80
CA THR A 332 9.84 -1.61 34.24
C THR A 332 8.59 -2.32 34.75
N PRO A 333 8.01 -1.91 35.91
CA PRO A 333 6.77 -2.50 36.39
C PRO A 333 5.60 -2.18 35.46
N THR A 334 4.66 -3.12 35.30
CA THR A 334 3.50 -3.01 34.41
C THR A 334 2.55 -1.85 34.75
N GLU A 335 2.58 -1.34 35.99
CA GLU A 335 1.79 -0.20 36.43
C GLU A 335 2.14 1.09 35.66
N VAL A 336 3.34 1.17 35.06
CA VAL A 336 3.67 2.24 34.11
C VAL A 336 2.85 2.11 32.85
N GLY A 337 2.61 0.89 32.38
CA GLY A 337 1.73 0.61 31.24
C GLY A 337 0.27 1.01 31.51
N ASP A 338 -0.22 0.79 32.74
CA ASP A 338 -1.54 1.28 33.14
C ASP A 338 -1.63 2.81 33.06
N ALA A 339 -0.56 3.52 33.44
CA ALA A 339 -0.52 4.98 33.33
C ALA A 339 -0.44 5.44 31.86
N MET A 340 0.28 4.71 30.98
CA MET A 340 0.32 4.97 29.54
C MET A 340 -1.07 4.82 28.91
N GLU A 341 -1.83 3.77 29.28
CA GLU A 341 -3.21 3.57 28.83
C GLU A 341 -4.10 4.74 29.27
N ARG A 342 -4.04 5.13 30.56
CA ARG A 342 -4.82 6.28 31.08
C ARG A 342 -4.43 7.61 30.46
N ALA A 343 -3.19 7.76 30.03
CA ALA A 343 -2.73 8.93 29.27
C ALA A 343 -3.37 9.04 27.89
N GLY A 344 -3.75 7.90 27.28
CA GLY A 344 -4.44 7.86 25.98
C GLY A 344 -3.65 7.19 24.86
N PHE A 345 -2.49 6.59 25.13
CA PHE A 345 -1.75 5.84 24.12
C PHE A 345 -2.53 4.61 23.66
N ASN A 346 -2.64 4.43 22.35
CA ASN A 346 -3.36 3.32 21.72
C ASN A 346 -2.52 2.55 20.67
N LEU A 347 -1.27 2.97 20.45
CA LEU A 347 -0.27 2.24 19.68
C LEU A 347 1.10 2.31 20.38
N ILE A 348 1.72 1.17 20.61
CA ILE A 348 3.01 1.06 21.28
C ILE A 348 4.05 0.52 20.29
N THR A 349 5.26 1.12 20.27
CA THR A 349 6.36 0.59 19.48
C THR A 349 7.37 -0.09 20.41
N LEU A 350 7.75 -1.30 20.08
CA LEU A 350 8.60 -2.17 20.91
C LEU A 350 9.93 -2.52 20.25
N ALA A 351 10.14 -2.15 18.99
CA ALA A 351 11.42 -2.35 18.31
C ALA A 351 12.41 -1.25 18.75
N ASN A 352 13.20 -1.53 19.75
CA ASN A 352 14.24 -0.64 20.26
C ASN A 352 15.44 -1.44 20.80
N ASN A 353 16.52 -0.75 21.17
CA ASN A 353 17.75 -1.36 21.64
C ASN A 353 17.62 -2.06 23.00
N HIS A 354 16.61 -1.72 23.81
CA HIS A 354 16.29 -2.31 25.12
C HIS A 354 15.21 -3.40 25.08
N ALA A 355 14.67 -3.72 23.91
CA ALA A 355 13.60 -4.71 23.77
C ALA A 355 13.95 -6.09 24.34
N LEU A 356 15.22 -6.50 24.30
CA LEU A 356 15.68 -7.81 24.79
C LEU A 356 16.37 -7.74 26.16
N ASP A 357 16.28 -6.66 26.91
CA ASP A 357 16.96 -6.51 28.23
C ASP A 357 16.57 -7.58 29.25
N GLN A 358 15.36 -8.07 29.20
CA GLN A 358 14.81 -9.15 30.01
C GLN A 358 14.58 -10.46 29.20
N GLY A 359 15.14 -10.54 27.98
CA GLY A 359 15.02 -11.68 27.07
C GLY A 359 13.55 -12.01 26.73
N ILE A 360 13.27 -13.27 26.41
CA ILE A 360 11.91 -13.76 26.11
C ILE A 360 10.90 -13.38 27.20
N TYR A 361 11.31 -13.45 28.48
CA TYR A 361 10.42 -13.10 29.58
C TYR A 361 9.91 -11.66 29.48
N GLY A 362 10.79 -10.70 29.20
CA GLY A 362 10.39 -9.30 29.04
C GLY A 362 9.47 -9.08 27.84
N ILE A 363 9.84 -9.60 26.66
CA ILE A 363 9.00 -9.52 25.45
C ILE A 363 7.61 -10.09 25.73
N ASN A 364 7.55 -11.32 26.26
CA ASN A 364 6.27 -12.00 26.51
C ASN A 364 5.41 -11.27 27.53
N THR A 365 6.03 -10.77 28.62
CA THR A 365 5.31 -9.98 29.62
C THR A 365 4.73 -8.70 29.04
N THR A 366 5.51 -8.00 28.21
CA THR A 366 5.10 -6.72 27.61
C THR A 366 4.01 -6.91 26.55
N THR A 367 4.19 -7.86 25.65
CA THR A 367 3.22 -8.11 24.58
C THR A 367 1.91 -8.67 25.12
N ALA A 368 1.96 -9.61 26.09
CA ALA A 368 0.77 -10.14 26.75
C ALA A 368 0.02 -9.05 27.54
N PHE A 369 0.72 -8.12 28.21
CA PHE A 369 0.12 -6.98 28.89
C PHE A 369 -0.69 -6.11 27.91
N TRP A 370 -0.10 -5.76 26.77
CA TRP A 370 -0.80 -4.94 25.76
C TRP A 370 -1.94 -5.67 25.09
N ASP A 371 -1.84 -6.98 24.85
CA ASP A 371 -2.95 -7.81 24.36
C ASP A 371 -4.11 -7.85 25.35
N GLU A 372 -3.84 -7.99 26.67
CA GLU A 372 -4.86 -7.93 27.72
C GLU A 372 -5.58 -6.57 27.76
N LYS A 373 -4.84 -5.47 27.52
CA LYS A 373 -5.40 -4.12 27.43
C LYS A 373 -6.13 -3.83 26.12
N GLY A 374 -5.98 -4.68 25.10
CA GLY A 374 -6.50 -4.45 23.76
C GLY A 374 -5.81 -3.28 23.04
N ILE A 375 -4.60 -2.91 23.47
CA ILE A 375 -3.77 -1.86 22.86
C ILE A 375 -2.86 -2.48 21.82
N SER A 376 -2.82 -1.88 20.63
CA SER A 376 -1.99 -2.37 19.54
C SER A 376 -0.50 -2.08 19.78
N TYR A 377 0.35 -3.01 19.36
CA TYR A 377 1.81 -2.81 19.38
C TYR A 377 2.45 -3.32 18.08
N VAL A 378 3.66 -2.83 17.80
CA VAL A 378 4.48 -3.22 16.63
C VAL A 378 5.95 -3.34 17.00
N GLY A 379 6.71 -4.06 16.17
CA GLY A 379 8.16 -4.18 16.29
C GLY A 379 8.64 -5.34 17.15
N ALA A 380 7.72 -6.02 17.85
CA ALA A 380 7.99 -7.29 18.52
C ALA A 380 6.78 -8.21 18.43
N GLN A 381 6.95 -9.51 18.65
CA GLN A 381 5.89 -10.50 18.58
C GLN A 381 5.68 -11.20 19.93
N LEU A 382 4.42 -11.56 20.23
CA LEU A 382 4.09 -12.44 21.35
C LEU A 382 4.57 -13.87 21.03
N VAL A 383 5.27 -14.50 21.97
CA VAL A 383 5.89 -15.82 21.76
C VAL A 383 4.87 -16.91 21.43
N GLU A 384 3.69 -16.88 22.07
CA GLU A 384 2.64 -17.87 21.84
C GLU A 384 2.00 -17.80 20.44
N SER A 385 2.07 -16.64 19.79
CA SER A 385 1.57 -16.41 18.42
C SER A 385 2.68 -16.08 17.44
N TYR A 386 3.94 -16.39 17.80
CA TYR A 386 5.10 -16.07 16.97
C TYR A 386 5.00 -16.71 15.58
N SER A 387 5.38 -15.95 14.58
CA SER A 387 5.48 -16.38 13.18
C SER A 387 6.72 -15.79 12.51
N GLU A 388 7.45 -16.62 11.78
CA GLU A 388 8.59 -16.17 10.98
C GLU A 388 8.15 -15.43 9.71
N ALA A 389 6.88 -15.54 9.31
CA ALA A 389 6.36 -14.88 8.13
C ALA A 389 6.50 -13.35 8.27
N PRO A 390 7.11 -12.65 7.31
CA PRO A 390 7.29 -11.19 7.40
C PRO A 390 5.98 -10.43 7.63
N GLU A 391 4.90 -10.91 7.06
CA GLU A 391 3.56 -10.31 7.12
C GLU A 391 2.99 -10.29 8.56
N ALA A 392 3.41 -11.21 9.41
CA ALA A 392 2.95 -11.30 10.80
C ALA A 392 3.35 -10.07 11.65
N ALA A 393 4.43 -9.38 11.27
CA ALA A 393 4.89 -8.18 11.96
C ALA A 393 4.13 -6.90 11.56
N VAL A 394 3.24 -6.96 10.55
CA VAL A 394 2.46 -5.81 10.09
C VAL A 394 1.15 -5.74 10.87
N LYS A 395 0.95 -4.65 11.60
CA LYS A 395 -0.29 -4.39 12.34
C LYS A 395 -1.22 -3.48 11.56
N PHE A 396 -2.51 -3.83 11.51
CA PHE A 396 -3.52 -2.99 10.87
C PHE A 396 -4.51 -2.43 11.90
N MET A 397 -4.88 -1.17 11.72
CA MET A 397 -5.97 -0.53 12.47
C MET A 397 -6.86 0.27 11.51
N GLU A 398 -8.17 0.24 11.71
CA GLU A 398 -9.10 1.13 11.02
C GLU A 398 -9.51 2.27 11.96
N ILE A 399 -9.10 3.49 11.64
CA ILE A 399 -9.33 4.69 12.41
C ILE A 399 -10.17 5.66 11.57
N ASN A 400 -11.38 5.98 12.04
CA ASN A 400 -12.32 6.86 11.34
C ASN A 400 -12.59 6.48 9.88
N GLY A 401 -12.41 5.17 9.52
CA GLY A 401 -12.62 4.66 8.17
C GLY A 401 -11.39 4.77 7.27
N ILE A 402 -10.26 5.16 7.80
CA ILE A 402 -8.94 5.10 7.17
C ILE A 402 -8.22 3.87 7.72
N ARG A 403 -7.75 2.99 6.85
CA ARG A 403 -7.00 1.80 7.25
C ARG A 403 -5.51 2.09 7.27
N PHE A 404 -4.94 2.04 8.44
CA PHE A 404 -3.51 2.18 8.68
C PHE A 404 -2.83 0.81 8.73
N ALA A 405 -1.58 0.76 8.26
CA ALA A 405 -0.63 -0.32 8.53
C ALA A 405 0.57 0.25 9.26
N PHE A 406 1.03 -0.47 10.27
CA PHE A 406 2.16 -0.10 11.12
C PHE A 406 3.21 -1.18 11.11
N VAL A 407 4.48 -0.77 11.04
CA VAL A 407 5.65 -1.65 11.19
C VAL A 407 6.67 -0.94 12.08
N GLY A 408 7.37 -1.68 12.93
CA GLY A 408 8.42 -1.15 13.80
C GLY A 408 9.77 -1.79 13.52
N TYR A 409 10.86 -1.01 13.49
CA TYR A 409 12.22 -1.52 13.30
C TYR A 409 13.19 -0.89 14.29
N THR A 410 14.24 -1.65 14.68
CA THR A 410 15.37 -1.13 15.45
C THR A 410 16.69 -1.39 14.74
N TYR A 411 17.67 -0.51 14.94
CA TYR A 411 19.05 -0.76 14.48
C TYR A 411 19.72 -1.97 15.16
N GLY A 412 19.24 -2.34 16.33
CA GLY A 412 19.83 -3.44 17.10
C GLY A 412 19.23 -3.58 18.49
N THR A 413 19.80 -4.51 19.28
CA THR A 413 19.33 -4.87 20.62
C THR A 413 20.50 -4.85 21.64
N ASN A 414 21.35 -3.83 21.59
CA ASN A 414 22.52 -3.65 22.47
C ASN A 414 23.41 -4.92 22.56
N GLY A 415 23.57 -5.61 21.42
CA GLY A 415 24.36 -6.85 21.34
C GLY A 415 23.68 -8.08 21.98
N MET A 416 22.44 -7.96 22.45
CA MET A 416 21.66 -9.10 22.90
C MET A 416 21.23 -9.92 21.67
N PRO A 417 21.56 -11.23 21.62
CA PRO A 417 21.17 -12.07 20.47
C PRO A 417 19.67 -12.35 20.49
N GLU A 418 19.11 -12.61 19.31
CA GLU A 418 17.75 -13.17 19.21
C GLU A 418 17.69 -14.49 19.99
N PRO A 419 16.60 -14.73 20.72
CA PRO A 419 16.39 -15.99 21.41
C PRO A 419 16.35 -17.17 20.44
N GLU A 420 16.94 -18.29 20.83
CA GLU A 420 16.95 -19.52 20.03
C GLU A 420 15.51 -19.97 19.69
N GLY A 421 15.24 -20.24 18.41
CA GLY A 421 13.92 -20.64 17.91
C GLY A 421 12.97 -19.47 17.59
N TYR A 422 13.39 -18.21 17.80
CA TYR A 422 12.58 -17.03 17.55
C TYR A 422 13.36 -15.96 16.77
N PRO A 423 13.84 -16.25 15.55
CA PRO A 423 14.46 -15.24 14.70
C PRO A 423 13.42 -14.17 14.36
N HIS A 424 13.81 -12.89 14.40
CA HIS A 424 12.89 -11.76 14.20
C HIS A 424 11.79 -11.60 15.28
N LEU A 425 12.05 -12.07 16.51
CA LEU A 425 11.16 -11.78 17.64
C LEU A 425 11.04 -10.26 17.87
N VAL A 426 12.13 -9.53 17.57
CA VAL A 426 12.18 -8.07 17.44
C VAL A 426 12.61 -7.73 16.01
N GLU A 427 11.82 -6.94 15.32
CA GLU A 427 12.12 -6.54 13.94
C GLU A 427 13.29 -5.56 13.88
N LYS A 428 14.24 -5.82 12.97
CA LYS A 428 15.49 -5.05 12.84
C LYS A 428 15.67 -4.48 11.44
N LEU A 429 16.36 -3.34 11.37
CA LEU A 429 16.94 -2.85 10.13
C LEU A 429 18.01 -3.84 9.62
N GLY A 430 18.27 -3.85 8.30
CA GLY A 430 19.34 -4.64 7.67
C GLY A 430 18.87 -5.85 6.87
N ASP A 431 17.71 -6.42 7.16
CA ASP A 431 17.08 -7.43 6.31
C ASP A 431 16.10 -6.75 5.33
N GLU A 432 16.66 -6.14 4.28
CA GLU A 432 15.86 -5.38 3.31
C GLU A 432 14.86 -6.24 2.54
N GLU A 433 15.13 -7.52 2.34
CA GLU A 433 14.20 -8.43 1.67
C GLU A 433 12.95 -8.63 2.54
N ARG A 434 13.15 -8.88 3.83
CA ARG A 434 12.06 -9.00 4.80
C ARG A 434 11.28 -7.68 4.93
N MET A 435 11.99 -6.56 5.06
CA MET A 435 11.39 -5.22 5.14
C MET A 435 10.57 -4.91 3.88
N HIS A 436 11.10 -5.19 2.68
CA HIS A 436 10.39 -5.02 1.42
C HIS A 436 9.08 -5.82 1.39
N ARG A 437 9.10 -7.08 1.83
CA ARG A 437 7.90 -7.92 1.90
C ARG A 437 6.86 -7.37 2.87
N GLN A 438 7.27 -6.94 4.06
CA GLN A 438 6.39 -6.31 5.05
C GLN A 438 5.74 -5.04 4.50
N LEU A 439 6.53 -4.13 3.93
CA LEU A 439 6.04 -2.85 3.41
C LEU A 439 5.17 -3.03 2.16
N SER A 440 5.53 -3.94 1.26
CA SER A 440 4.70 -4.30 0.11
C SER A 440 3.36 -4.90 0.57
N TYR A 441 3.37 -5.79 1.57
CA TYR A 441 2.15 -6.36 2.15
C TYR A 441 1.26 -5.27 2.78
N ALA A 442 1.86 -4.36 3.55
CA ALA A 442 1.20 -3.22 4.19
C ALA A 442 0.54 -2.30 3.16
N LYS A 443 1.32 -1.84 2.17
CA LYS A 443 0.89 -0.88 1.13
C LYS A 443 -0.33 -1.36 0.34
N ASN A 444 -0.38 -2.64 0.04
CA ASN A 444 -1.49 -3.18 -0.75
C ASN A 444 -2.77 -3.43 0.07
N ARG A 445 -2.69 -3.35 1.40
CA ARG A 445 -3.80 -3.64 2.33
C ARG A 445 -4.23 -2.45 3.18
N ALA A 446 -3.47 -1.37 3.19
CA ALA A 446 -3.78 -0.16 3.93
C ALA A 446 -3.98 1.05 3.01
N ASP A 447 -4.57 2.09 3.56
CA ASP A 447 -4.65 3.41 2.95
C ASP A 447 -3.41 4.22 3.27
N VAL A 448 -2.80 3.97 4.47
CA VAL A 448 -1.63 4.68 5.00
C VAL A 448 -0.67 3.66 5.60
N VAL A 449 0.61 3.76 5.26
CA VAL A 449 1.69 2.95 5.84
C VAL A 449 2.57 3.84 6.71
N MET A 450 2.66 3.53 7.99
CA MET A 450 3.54 4.21 8.94
C MET A 450 4.64 3.27 9.45
N VAL A 451 5.87 3.77 9.44
CA VAL A 451 7.03 3.08 9.99
C VAL A 451 7.48 3.78 11.27
N PHE A 452 7.64 3.02 12.34
CA PHE A 452 8.31 3.45 13.56
C PHE A 452 9.71 2.87 13.59
N VAL A 453 10.71 3.71 13.76
CA VAL A 453 12.10 3.27 13.65
C VAL A 453 12.97 3.82 14.78
N HIS A 454 13.70 2.92 15.43
CA HIS A 454 14.65 3.24 16.49
C HIS A 454 16.07 3.16 15.93
N TRP A 455 16.67 4.31 15.61
CA TRP A 455 17.86 4.43 14.77
C TRP A 455 18.70 5.67 15.08
N GLY A 456 19.82 5.82 14.38
CA GLY A 456 20.69 7.00 14.50
C GLY A 456 21.71 6.86 15.61
N THR A 457 22.37 7.95 15.94
CA THR A 457 23.45 8.00 16.94
C THR A 457 22.96 8.72 18.20
N GLU A 458 23.16 8.12 19.39
CA GLU A 458 22.76 8.73 20.66
C GLU A 458 23.37 10.12 20.85
N TYR A 459 22.53 11.08 21.22
CA TYR A 459 22.85 12.47 21.57
C TYR A 459 23.30 13.35 20.40
N GLU A 460 23.20 12.88 19.17
CA GLU A 460 23.50 13.67 17.98
C GLU A 460 22.21 14.33 17.44
N THR A 461 22.26 15.66 17.25
CA THR A 461 21.14 16.43 16.71
C THR A 461 21.05 16.39 15.18
N GLU A 462 22.17 16.12 14.52
CA GLU A 462 22.25 15.93 13.09
C GLU A 462 21.95 14.46 12.73
N ILE A 463 21.35 14.27 11.57
CA ILE A 463 21.08 12.91 11.05
C ILE A 463 22.36 12.24 10.57
N ASP A 464 22.45 10.92 10.74
CA ASP A 464 23.60 10.14 10.28
C ASP A 464 23.33 9.43 8.92
N GLU A 465 24.38 8.79 8.37
CA GLU A 465 24.33 8.09 7.09
C GLU A 465 23.31 6.92 7.09
N GLN A 466 23.08 6.27 8.23
CA GLN A 466 22.09 5.20 8.35
C GLN A 466 20.68 5.76 8.21
N GLN A 467 20.40 6.89 8.86
CA GLN A 467 19.10 7.57 8.78
C GLN A 467 18.82 8.05 7.34
N GLU A 468 19.82 8.62 6.66
CA GLU A 468 19.68 9.01 5.24
C GLU A 468 19.40 7.82 4.32
N TYR A 469 20.13 6.72 4.51
CA TYR A 469 19.96 5.52 3.72
C TYR A 469 18.55 4.91 3.84
N TYR A 470 18.06 4.74 5.09
CA TYR A 470 16.74 4.17 5.30
C TYR A 470 15.59 5.15 5.02
N ARG A 471 15.79 6.48 5.12
CA ARG A 471 14.86 7.46 4.56
C ARG A 471 14.57 7.16 3.10
N ASP A 472 15.63 7.00 2.29
CA ASP A 472 15.51 6.76 0.86
C ASP A 472 14.92 5.37 0.56
N PHE A 473 15.23 4.38 1.38
CA PHE A 473 14.63 3.05 1.32
C PHE A 473 13.12 3.12 1.57
N PHE A 474 12.67 3.69 2.68
CA PHE A 474 11.25 3.79 3.02
C PHE A 474 10.46 4.61 1.98
N TYR A 475 11.06 5.67 1.46
CA TYR A 475 10.43 6.43 0.38
C TYR A 475 10.22 5.59 -0.88
N ARG A 476 11.20 4.80 -1.31
CA ARG A 476 11.09 3.89 -2.47
C ARG A 476 10.05 2.80 -2.25
N GLU A 477 9.91 2.31 -1.02
CA GLU A 477 8.90 1.32 -0.66
C GLU A 477 7.49 1.89 -0.57
N GLY A 478 7.34 3.22 -0.63
CA GLY A 478 6.05 3.90 -0.63
C GLY A 478 5.43 4.04 0.76
N VAL A 479 6.27 4.23 1.78
CA VAL A 479 5.86 4.59 3.15
C VAL A 479 5.31 6.02 3.16
N ASP A 480 4.24 6.27 3.91
CA ASP A 480 3.60 7.58 4.00
C ASP A 480 4.13 8.41 5.17
N ALA A 481 4.46 7.76 6.29
CA ALA A 481 5.04 8.46 7.45
C ALA A 481 6.09 7.60 8.16
N VAL A 482 7.19 8.24 8.59
CA VAL A 482 8.27 7.63 9.39
C VAL A 482 8.41 8.40 10.70
N ILE A 483 8.38 7.70 11.82
CA ILE A 483 8.54 8.24 13.16
C ILE A 483 9.79 7.63 13.78
N GLY A 484 10.82 8.45 13.95
CA GLY A 484 12.12 8.04 14.49
C GLY A 484 12.28 8.32 15.98
N THR A 485 13.07 7.47 16.64
CA THR A 485 13.46 7.53 18.05
C THR A 485 14.90 7.02 18.21
N HIS A 486 15.47 6.98 19.41
CA HIS A 486 16.79 6.54 19.81
C HIS A 486 17.81 7.66 20.11
N PRO A 487 18.00 8.72 19.32
CA PRO A 487 19.03 9.72 19.65
C PRO A 487 18.82 10.40 21.01
N HIS A 488 17.65 10.28 21.63
CA HIS A 488 17.26 10.93 22.89
C HIS A 488 17.27 12.46 22.84
N VAL A 489 17.46 13.02 21.65
CA VAL A 489 17.39 14.42 21.33
C VAL A 489 16.46 14.63 20.15
N VAL A 490 15.80 15.76 20.09
CA VAL A 490 14.94 16.09 18.95
C VAL A 490 15.81 16.38 17.73
N GLN A 491 15.55 15.68 16.64
CA GLN A 491 16.15 15.94 15.34
C GLN A 491 15.14 16.61 14.41
N LYS A 492 15.59 17.04 13.23
CA LYS A 492 14.73 17.65 12.20
C LYS A 492 13.59 16.76 11.77
N TRP A 493 12.60 17.35 11.13
CA TRP A 493 11.57 16.67 10.37
C TRP A 493 11.44 17.29 8.98
N GLU A 494 10.97 16.51 8.02
CA GLU A 494 10.86 16.96 6.63
C GLU A 494 9.81 16.17 5.85
N ILE A 495 9.45 16.67 4.68
CA ILE A 495 8.63 15.98 3.70
C ILE A 495 9.51 15.62 2.51
N VAL A 496 9.59 14.32 2.20
CA VAL A 496 10.37 13.78 1.10
C VAL A 496 9.48 13.61 -0.13
N GLU A 497 9.93 14.16 -1.28
CA GLU A 497 9.24 14.06 -2.58
C GLU A 497 10.06 13.28 -3.60
N LYS A 498 9.40 12.92 -4.71
CA LYS A 498 10.02 12.25 -5.86
C LYS A 498 11.20 13.09 -6.39
N ASN A 499 12.38 12.69 -6.22
CA ASN A 499 13.70 13.20 -6.61
C ASN A 499 14.63 13.39 -5.40
N GLY A 500 14.24 12.92 -4.21
CA GLY A 500 15.02 13.10 -2.98
C GLY A 500 15.05 14.56 -2.50
N THR A 501 14.18 15.44 -3.05
CA THR A 501 14.07 16.81 -2.56
C THR A 501 13.29 16.78 -1.26
N ALA A 502 13.96 17.01 -0.16
CA ALA A 502 13.36 17.20 1.14
C ALA A 502 13.28 18.72 1.42
N TYR A 503 12.22 19.15 2.05
CA TYR A 503 12.10 20.52 2.54
C TYR A 503 11.57 20.52 3.97
N GLU A 504 12.24 21.29 4.80
CA GLU A 504 11.74 21.61 6.13
C GLU A 504 10.48 22.46 5.98
N ALA A 505 9.46 22.07 6.69
CA ALA A 505 8.17 22.74 6.55
C ALA A 505 7.86 23.55 7.80
N ASP A 506 8.15 24.82 7.76
CA ASP A 506 7.76 25.83 8.79
C ASP A 506 6.25 26.09 8.85
N SER A 507 5.45 25.37 8.19
CA SER A 507 3.99 25.38 8.14
C SER A 507 3.48 24.97 6.76
N VAL A 508 3.29 23.72 6.52
CA VAL A 508 2.81 23.28 5.21
C VAL A 508 1.29 23.26 5.19
N GLY A 509 0.73 24.27 4.56
CA GLY A 509 -0.58 24.15 3.98
C GLY A 509 -0.48 23.26 2.74
N TRP A 510 -1.06 22.08 2.78
CA TRP A 510 -1.09 21.16 1.64
C TRP A 510 -1.73 21.84 0.43
N LYS A 511 -1.03 21.91 -0.68
CA LYS A 511 -1.62 22.24 -1.96
C LYS A 511 -2.31 20.99 -2.50
N LYS A 512 -3.58 21.11 -2.76
CA LYS A 512 -4.54 20.10 -3.18
C LYS A 512 -4.23 19.38 -4.51
N ASP A 513 -3.15 19.72 -5.21
CA ASP A 513 -2.95 19.45 -6.63
C ASP A 513 -1.69 18.63 -6.98
N LEU A 514 -1.12 17.86 -6.05
CA LEU A 514 0.10 17.11 -6.36
C LEU A 514 -0.16 15.60 -6.49
N PRO A 515 -0.07 15.04 -7.70
CA PRO A 515 -0.31 13.61 -7.96
C PRO A 515 0.92 12.73 -7.67
N GLN A 516 1.74 13.04 -6.66
CA GLN A 516 2.97 12.32 -6.38
C GLN A 516 3.04 11.93 -4.91
N HIS A 517 3.49 10.69 -4.66
CA HIS A 517 3.74 10.16 -3.34
C HIS A 517 4.70 11.09 -2.56
N LYS A 518 4.32 11.40 -1.31
CA LYS A 518 5.11 12.17 -0.36
C LYS A 518 5.22 11.37 0.91
N MET A 519 6.38 11.43 1.54
CA MET A 519 6.62 10.79 2.83
C MET A 519 6.96 11.84 3.89
N LEU A 520 6.20 11.83 4.98
CA LEU A 520 6.49 12.63 6.17
C LEU A 520 7.51 11.87 7.03
N ILE A 521 8.56 12.54 7.48
CA ILE A 521 9.56 11.92 8.34
C ILE A 521 9.93 12.83 9.51
N TYR A 522 9.88 12.29 10.72
CA TYR A 522 10.47 12.82 11.95
C TYR A 522 11.64 11.91 12.31
N TYR A 523 12.87 12.43 12.24
CA TYR A 523 14.06 11.60 12.41
C TYR A 523 14.28 11.16 13.85
N SER A 524 14.01 12.04 14.83
CA SER A 524 13.95 11.67 16.25
C SER A 524 13.02 12.63 16.98
N LEU A 525 12.16 12.05 17.81
CA LEU A 525 11.30 12.79 18.72
C LEU A 525 11.94 13.01 20.12
N GLY A 526 13.18 12.56 20.32
CA GLY A 526 13.83 12.66 21.62
C GLY A 526 13.10 11.89 22.72
N ASN A 527 13.27 12.31 23.97
CA ASN A 527 12.64 11.67 25.12
C ASN A 527 11.24 12.22 25.40
N LEU A 528 10.25 11.35 25.56
CA LEU A 528 9.01 11.70 26.23
C LEU A 528 9.22 11.75 27.75
N ILE A 529 9.81 10.69 28.29
CA ILE A 529 10.13 10.52 29.71
C ILE A 529 11.54 9.94 29.83
N SER A 530 12.39 10.63 30.58
CA SER A 530 13.75 10.14 30.88
C SER A 530 14.30 10.82 32.14
N ALA A 531 15.30 10.20 32.79
CA ALA A 531 16.12 10.83 33.83
C ALA A 531 17.52 11.12 33.31
N GLN A 532 17.77 11.19 32.05
CA GLN A 532 19.02 11.65 31.46
C GLN A 532 19.24 13.12 31.80
N THR A 533 20.49 13.50 32.11
CA THR A 533 20.83 14.82 32.66
C THR A 533 21.44 15.77 31.64
N LYS A 534 21.72 15.32 30.43
CA LYS A 534 22.16 16.19 29.35
C LYS A 534 21.03 17.17 28.98
N GLU A 535 21.37 18.43 28.79
CA GLU A 535 20.38 19.49 28.52
C GLU A 535 19.54 19.18 27.27
N GLU A 536 20.18 18.71 26.23
CA GLU A 536 19.54 18.35 24.96
C GLU A 536 18.54 17.19 25.09
N CYS A 537 18.75 16.29 26.07
CA CYS A 537 17.89 15.15 26.35
C CYS A 537 16.66 15.49 27.22
N GLN A 538 16.58 16.71 27.74
CA GLN A 538 15.46 17.17 28.57
C GLN A 538 14.32 17.77 27.74
N THR A 539 14.54 17.91 26.44
CA THR A 539 13.52 18.36 25.49
C THR A 539 13.11 17.20 24.61
N GLY A 540 11.83 16.88 24.62
CA GLY A 540 11.22 15.92 23.72
C GLY A 540 10.40 16.61 22.62
N GLY A 541 9.88 15.82 21.69
CA GLY A 541 9.01 16.26 20.60
C GLY A 541 7.74 15.45 20.54
N LEU A 542 6.64 16.11 20.20
CA LEU A 542 5.41 15.50 19.74
C LEU A 542 5.26 15.75 18.25
N ALA A 543 5.20 14.68 17.47
CA ALA A 543 4.81 14.74 16.08
C ALA A 543 3.28 14.74 15.98
N GLU A 544 2.71 15.80 15.48
CA GLU A 544 1.25 15.95 15.31
C GLU A 544 0.93 16.15 13.85
N PHE A 545 0.04 15.33 13.29
CA PHE A 545 -0.43 15.51 11.92
C PHE A 545 -1.81 14.93 11.71
N THR A 546 -2.45 15.35 10.63
CA THR A 546 -3.77 14.84 10.25
C THR A 546 -3.66 14.02 8.98
N VAL A 547 -4.28 12.85 8.95
CA VAL A 547 -4.49 12.07 7.75
C VAL A 547 -5.90 12.32 7.24
N VAL A 548 -6.02 12.68 5.96
CA VAL A 548 -7.29 12.93 5.30
C VAL A 548 -7.44 11.95 4.14
N LYS A 549 -8.53 11.17 4.16
CA LYS A 549 -8.96 10.35 3.05
C LYS A 549 -10.08 11.06 2.31
N GLN A 550 -9.80 11.50 1.10
CA GLN A 550 -10.76 12.18 0.25
C GLN A 550 -11.93 11.24 -0.13
N ALA A 551 -13.02 11.82 -0.62
CA ALA A 551 -14.18 11.04 -1.01
C ALA A 551 -13.89 9.99 -2.10
N ASP A 552 -12.89 10.22 -2.95
CA ASP A 552 -12.43 9.28 -3.99
C ASP A 552 -11.42 8.22 -3.48
N GLY A 553 -11.06 8.29 -2.20
CA GLY A 553 -10.13 7.38 -1.55
C GLY A 553 -8.67 7.83 -1.61
N GLU A 554 -8.37 8.97 -2.24
CA GLU A 554 -7.03 9.56 -2.25
C GLU A 554 -6.63 9.98 -0.83
N ILE A 555 -5.40 9.66 -0.42
CA ILE A 555 -4.85 10.01 0.88
C ILE A 555 -4.04 11.30 0.77
N CYS A 556 -4.30 12.21 1.71
CA CYS A 556 -3.54 13.43 1.91
C CYS A 556 -3.12 13.52 3.38
N LEU A 557 -1.89 13.94 3.63
CA LEU A 557 -1.49 14.36 4.96
C LEU A 557 -1.93 15.82 5.14
N GLY A 558 -2.57 16.16 6.23
CA GLY A 558 -2.97 17.51 6.58
C GLY A 558 -1.85 18.26 7.31
N LYS A 559 -2.23 19.18 8.16
CA LYS A 559 -1.28 19.97 8.94
C LYS A 559 -0.33 19.06 9.72
N CYS A 560 0.98 19.30 9.56
CA CYS A 560 2.04 18.59 10.26
C CYS A 560 2.78 19.57 11.17
N TYR A 561 3.10 19.14 12.39
CA TYR A 561 3.83 19.94 13.38
C TYR A 561 4.81 19.05 14.13
N LEU A 562 5.86 19.69 14.63
CA LEU A 562 6.70 19.14 15.68
C LEU A 562 6.63 20.14 16.86
N GLU A 563 5.97 19.73 17.94
CA GLU A 563 5.92 20.54 19.16
C GLU A 563 6.97 20.05 20.14
N THR A 564 7.75 20.93 20.69
CA THR A 564 8.72 20.61 21.75
C THR A 564 8.03 20.59 23.11
N ILE A 565 8.35 19.55 23.90
CA ILE A 565 7.90 19.34 25.27
C ILE A 565 9.10 19.24 26.22
N SER A 566 8.96 19.65 27.48
CA SER A 566 10.01 19.65 28.50
C SER A 566 9.49 19.16 29.84
#